data_681bfb46b96e2d7bc07829ae5843f4ba
#
_entry.id   681bfb46b96e2d7bc07829ae5843f4ba
#
_cell.length_a   1.000
_cell.length_b   1.000
_cell.length_c   1.000
_cell.angle_alpha   90.00
_cell.angle_beta   90.00
_cell.angle_gamma   90.00
#
_symmetry.space_group_name_H-M   'P 1'
#
loop_
_entity.id
_entity.type
_entity.pdbx_description
1 polymer ?
#
loop_
_entity_poly.entity_id
_entity_poly.type
_entity_poly.pdbx_seq_one_letter_code
_entity_poly.pdbx_strand_id
1 'polypeptide(L)'
;VEAFLGVDRKDVCSGGELIEVYNEYLHTHDEGLLKLLLLHNEDDLKGMPSILPILCYKDLMEGPLKLSGCQLQEDAALLHLKYRTPMALPASFQAQSDWLKCQAAGGLLDLQITLYQGELKYFYPNYKDYYYLPYEDTAIHRSVGEYVDPDARIRASAKNCYTKTTGLFLPQFSPLWNPALKRDYKDPLSFVSWHPSLFLDQEKASD
;
A
#
# COMPACT_ATOMS: atom_id res chain seq x y z
N VAL A 1 -17.88 6.50 -10.74
CA VAL A 1 -17.71 7.38 -9.56
C VAL A 1 -19.06 7.65 -8.92
N GLU A 2 -20.03 8.15 -9.67
CA GLU A 2 -21.38 8.51 -9.19
C GLU A 2 -22.06 7.37 -8.42
N ALA A 3 -22.16 6.17 -9.04
CA ALA A 3 -22.73 4.99 -8.39
C ALA A 3 -22.00 4.61 -7.08
N PHE A 4 -20.68 4.77 -7.03
CA PHE A 4 -19.88 4.51 -5.83
C PHE A 4 -20.18 5.50 -4.70
N LEU A 5 -20.47 6.76 -5.05
CA LEU A 5 -20.80 7.81 -4.09
C LEU A 5 -22.32 7.90 -3.80
N GLY A 6 -23.14 7.05 -4.42
CA GLY A 6 -24.60 7.08 -4.24
C GLY A 6 -25.26 8.31 -4.86
N VAL A 7 -24.67 8.86 -5.92
CA VAL A 7 -25.26 10.00 -6.66
C VAL A 7 -26.23 9.47 -7.70
N ASP A 8 -27.52 9.77 -7.52
CA ASP A 8 -28.57 9.42 -8.47
C ASP A 8 -28.72 10.49 -9.55
N ARG A 9 -28.83 10.04 -10.79
CA ARG A 9 -29.14 10.90 -11.96
C ARG A 9 -30.61 10.72 -12.37
N LYS A 10 -31.20 11.79 -12.84
CA LYS A 10 -32.56 11.76 -13.42
C LYS A 10 -32.48 11.43 -14.92
N ASP A 11 -31.43 11.86 -15.56
CA ASP A 11 -31.15 11.57 -16.93
C ASP A 11 -30.61 10.14 -17.10
N VAL A 12 -31.14 9.40 -18.05
CA VAL A 12 -30.77 8.01 -18.37
C VAL A 12 -29.99 7.88 -19.67
N CYS A 13 -29.80 8.98 -20.42
CA CYS A 13 -29.11 8.97 -21.70
C CYS A 13 -27.59 8.91 -21.52
N SER A 14 -26.94 8.09 -22.34
CA SER A 14 -25.49 8.12 -22.47
C SER A 14 -25.02 9.31 -23.30
N GLY A 15 -23.77 9.75 -23.09
CA GLY A 15 -23.21 10.85 -23.88
C GLY A 15 -23.20 10.59 -25.41
N GLY A 16 -23.14 9.31 -25.83
CA GLY A 16 -23.26 8.94 -27.24
C GLY A 16 -24.65 9.18 -27.82
N GLU A 17 -25.68 8.78 -27.08
CA GLU A 17 -27.10 9.00 -27.47
C GLU A 17 -27.43 10.50 -27.54
N LEU A 18 -26.85 11.31 -26.67
CA LEU A 18 -27.06 12.75 -26.69
C LEU A 18 -26.48 13.45 -27.90
N ILE A 19 -25.43 12.90 -28.54
CA ILE A 19 -24.92 13.41 -29.79
C ILE A 19 -25.98 13.24 -30.91
N GLU A 20 -26.66 12.09 -30.93
CA GLU A 20 -27.75 11.82 -31.89
C GLU A 20 -28.95 12.74 -31.61
N VAL A 21 -29.36 12.88 -30.37
CA VAL A 21 -30.43 13.82 -29.93
C VAL A 21 -30.10 15.26 -30.35
N TYR A 22 -28.82 15.70 -30.17
CA TYR A 22 -28.43 17.04 -30.57
C TYR A 22 -28.46 17.22 -32.10
N ASN A 23 -28.01 16.24 -32.87
CA ASN A 23 -28.07 16.30 -34.32
C ASN A 23 -29.53 16.35 -34.82
N GLU A 24 -30.41 15.55 -34.23
CA GLU A 24 -31.83 15.57 -34.56
C GLU A 24 -32.50 16.93 -34.20
N TYR A 25 -32.17 17.50 -33.02
CA TYR A 25 -32.61 18.82 -32.63
C TYR A 25 -32.20 19.91 -33.63
N LEU A 26 -30.97 19.86 -34.15
CA LEU A 26 -30.51 20.83 -35.16
C LEU A 26 -31.31 20.80 -36.46
N HIS A 27 -31.93 19.66 -36.79
CA HIS A 27 -32.73 19.49 -38.01
C HIS A 27 -34.19 19.81 -37.78
N THR A 28 -34.74 19.45 -36.60
CA THR A 28 -36.16 19.48 -36.31
C THR A 28 -36.57 20.70 -35.49
N HIS A 29 -35.65 21.27 -34.69
CA HIS A 29 -35.93 22.27 -33.66
C HIS A 29 -37.00 21.83 -32.66
N ASP A 30 -37.12 20.52 -32.40
CA ASP A 30 -38.11 19.99 -31.45
C ASP A 30 -37.76 20.40 -30.01
N GLU A 31 -38.75 21.03 -29.35
CA GLU A 31 -38.57 21.48 -27.96
C GLU A 31 -38.39 20.33 -26.96
N GLY A 32 -38.90 19.14 -27.26
CA GLY A 32 -38.70 17.95 -26.43
C GLY A 32 -37.25 17.50 -26.39
N LEU A 33 -36.60 17.49 -27.57
CA LEU A 33 -35.20 17.19 -27.69
C LEU A 33 -34.33 18.24 -26.97
N LEU A 34 -34.68 19.52 -27.10
CA LEU A 34 -33.98 20.58 -26.38
C LEU A 34 -34.09 20.39 -24.86
N LYS A 35 -35.28 20.06 -24.36
CA LYS A 35 -35.52 19.83 -22.92
C LYS A 35 -34.69 18.66 -22.40
N LEU A 36 -34.53 17.59 -23.20
CA LEU A 36 -33.70 16.42 -22.85
C LEU A 36 -32.22 16.82 -22.74
N LEU A 37 -31.70 17.58 -23.71
CA LEU A 37 -30.32 18.11 -23.67
C LEU A 37 -30.08 19.02 -22.47
N LEU A 38 -31.04 19.88 -22.15
CA LEU A 38 -30.94 20.79 -21.00
C LEU A 38 -30.99 20.01 -19.68
N LEU A 39 -31.85 18.97 -19.60
CA LEU A 39 -31.93 18.12 -18.40
C LEU A 39 -30.59 17.42 -18.13
N HIS A 40 -29.97 16.85 -19.18
CA HIS A 40 -28.68 16.21 -19.04
C HIS A 40 -27.60 17.20 -18.53
N ASN A 41 -27.54 18.38 -19.15
CA ASN A 41 -26.59 19.41 -18.72
C ASN A 41 -26.84 19.90 -17.29
N GLU A 42 -28.14 20.03 -16.90
CA GLU A 42 -28.54 20.37 -15.53
C GLU A 42 -28.11 19.31 -14.53
N ASP A 43 -28.28 18.01 -14.85
CA ASP A 43 -27.88 16.91 -14.00
C ASP A 43 -26.35 16.82 -13.89
N ASP A 44 -25.59 17.08 -14.95
CA ASP A 44 -24.14 17.17 -14.91
C ASP A 44 -23.66 18.29 -13.97
N LEU A 45 -24.22 19.49 -14.13
CA LEU A 45 -23.86 20.63 -13.29
C LEU A 45 -24.21 20.43 -11.81
N LYS A 46 -25.35 19.79 -11.52
CA LYS A 46 -25.76 19.47 -10.15
C LYS A 46 -24.99 18.29 -9.57
N GLY A 47 -24.59 17.33 -10.40
CA GLY A 47 -23.82 16.17 -10.01
C GLY A 47 -22.37 16.49 -9.65
N MET A 48 -21.75 17.49 -10.31
CA MET A 48 -20.35 17.84 -10.10
C MET A 48 -19.97 18.08 -8.62
N PRO A 49 -20.70 18.90 -7.83
CA PRO A 49 -20.39 19.07 -6.41
C PRO A 49 -20.54 17.77 -5.61
N SER A 50 -21.46 16.89 -6.01
CA SER A 50 -21.75 15.63 -5.33
C SER A 50 -20.66 14.58 -5.54
N ILE A 51 -19.85 14.69 -6.61
CA ILE A 51 -18.71 13.80 -6.86
C ILE A 51 -17.40 14.30 -6.27
N LEU A 52 -17.31 15.59 -5.91
CA LEU A 52 -16.08 16.15 -5.30
C LEU A 52 -15.58 15.39 -4.06
N PRO A 53 -16.43 14.81 -3.19
CA PRO A 53 -15.98 14.03 -2.05
C PRO A 53 -15.08 12.84 -2.41
N ILE A 54 -15.02 12.40 -3.68
CA ILE A 54 -14.07 11.39 -4.14
C ILE A 54 -12.62 11.80 -3.88
N LEU A 55 -12.32 13.10 -3.83
CA LEU A 55 -10.99 13.61 -3.55
C LEU A 55 -10.50 13.28 -2.14
N CYS A 56 -11.40 12.97 -1.20
CA CYS A 56 -11.03 12.50 0.15
C CYS A 56 -10.18 11.22 0.11
N TYR A 57 -10.33 10.38 -0.93
CA TYR A 57 -9.50 9.18 -1.08
C TYR A 57 -8.07 9.51 -1.49
N LYS A 58 -7.86 10.59 -2.25
CA LYS A 58 -6.53 11.10 -2.53
C LYS A 58 -5.87 11.59 -1.23
N ASP A 59 -6.61 12.37 -0.45
CA ASP A 59 -6.12 12.87 0.84
C ASP A 59 -5.84 11.72 1.84
N LEU A 60 -6.60 10.63 1.77
CA LEU A 60 -6.33 9.41 2.52
C LEU A 60 -4.99 8.78 2.15
N MET A 61 -4.62 8.79 0.86
CA MET A 61 -3.40 8.16 0.35
C MET A 61 -2.15 9.05 0.47
N GLU A 62 -2.31 10.35 0.46
CA GLU A 62 -1.22 11.33 0.41
C GLU A 62 -1.15 12.21 1.68
N GLY A 63 -2.24 12.27 2.44
CA GLY A 63 -2.36 13.16 3.60
C GLY A 63 -1.81 12.56 4.89
N PRO A 64 -1.63 13.41 5.91
CA PRO A 64 -1.14 12.95 7.21
C PRO A 64 -2.20 12.09 7.91
N LEU A 65 -1.93 10.83 8.08
CA LEU A 65 -2.73 9.93 8.90
C LEU A 65 -2.30 10.03 10.36
N LYS A 66 -3.25 10.10 11.27
CA LYS A 66 -2.97 10.12 12.70
C LYS A 66 -3.18 8.75 13.32
N LEU A 67 -2.09 8.10 13.73
CA LEU A 67 -2.17 6.83 14.45
C LEU A 67 -2.99 7.02 15.74
N SER A 68 -4.04 6.23 15.90
CA SER A 68 -4.95 6.26 17.07
C SER A 68 -4.95 4.96 17.86
N GLY A 69 -4.37 3.89 17.33
CA GLY A 69 -4.24 2.62 18.02
C GLY A 69 -3.24 1.70 17.32
N CYS A 70 -2.44 0.99 18.13
CA CYS A 70 -1.51 -0.04 17.67
C CYS A 70 -1.61 -1.21 18.65
N GLN A 71 -1.96 -2.40 18.14
CA GLN A 71 -2.11 -3.60 18.95
C GLN A 71 -1.53 -4.81 18.22
N LEU A 72 -0.63 -5.52 18.88
CA LEU A 72 -0.08 -6.78 18.40
C LEU A 72 -0.82 -7.95 19.05
N GLN A 73 -1.26 -8.89 18.23
CA GLN A 73 -1.71 -10.23 18.64
C GLN A 73 -0.57 -11.21 18.37
N GLU A 74 0.27 -11.46 19.37
CA GLU A 74 1.50 -12.24 19.22
C GLU A 74 1.21 -13.67 18.74
N ASP A 75 0.21 -14.33 19.31
CA ASP A 75 -0.16 -15.72 18.97
C ASP A 75 -0.58 -15.88 17.51
N ALA A 76 -1.13 -14.84 16.92
CA ALA A 76 -1.58 -14.82 15.53
C ALA A 76 -0.58 -14.16 14.58
N ALA A 77 0.52 -13.60 15.09
CA ALA A 77 1.44 -12.73 14.34
C ALA A 77 0.70 -11.64 13.54
N LEU A 78 -0.29 -11.02 14.16
CA LEU A 78 -1.18 -10.05 13.53
C LEU A 78 -1.08 -8.69 14.21
N LEU A 79 -0.71 -7.67 13.43
CA LEU A 79 -0.63 -6.29 13.88
C LEU A 79 -1.87 -5.52 13.44
N HIS A 80 -2.57 -4.92 14.40
CA HIS A 80 -3.69 -4.03 14.16
C HIS A 80 -3.26 -2.59 14.34
N LEU A 81 -3.44 -1.77 13.29
CA LEU A 81 -3.20 -0.34 13.31
C LEU A 81 -4.51 0.39 13.00
N LYS A 82 -4.79 1.42 13.79
CA LYS A 82 -5.95 2.29 13.58
C LYS A 82 -5.49 3.71 13.38
N TYR A 83 -5.92 4.30 12.28
CA TYR A 83 -5.62 5.69 11.94
C TYR A 83 -6.90 6.51 11.89
N ARG A 84 -6.77 7.79 12.20
CA ARG A 84 -7.78 8.81 11.90
C ARG A 84 -7.39 9.51 10.62
N THR A 85 -8.36 9.63 9.71
CA THR A 85 -8.21 10.38 8.47
C THR A 85 -8.52 11.86 8.70
N PRO A 86 -7.91 12.78 7.93
CA PRO A 86 -8.18 14.22 8.07
C PRO A 86 -9.65 14.56 7.79
N MET A 87 -10.31 13.81 6.91
CA MET A 87 -11.69 13.98 6.52
C MET A 87 -12.46 12.66 6.57
N ALA A 88 -13.78 12.73 6.79
CA ALA A 88 -14.63 11.55 6.69
C ALA A 88 -14.75 11.09 5.23
N LEU A 89 -14.60 9.79 4.99
CA LEU A 89 -14.75 9.21 3.67
C LEU A 89 -16.24 9.14 3.28
N PRO A 90 -16.60 9.51 2.06
CA PRO A 90 -17.99 9.53 1.60
C PRO A 90 -18.59 8.11 1.48
N ALA A 91 -17.80 7.12 1.16
CA ALA A 91 -18.18 5.72 1.14
C ALA A 91 -17.11 4.85 1.81
N SER A 92 -17.52 3.76 2.44
CA SER A 92 -16.58 2.79 2.99
C SER A 92 -15.99 1.93 1.89
N PHE A 93 -14.74 1.48 2.10
CA PHE A 93 -14.14 0.47 1.25
C PHE A 93 -13.37 -0.56 2.08
N GLN A 94 -13.08 -1.68 1.46
CA GLN A 94 -12.19 -2.71 2.00
C GLN A 94 -11.31 -3.26 0.89
N ALA A 95 -10.06 -3.58 1.25
CA ALA A 95 -9.10 -4.22 0.37
C ALA A 95 -8.33 -5.28 1.15
N GLN A 96 -7.87 -6.30 0.46
CA GLN A 96 -7.12 -7.39 1.08
C GLN A 96 -6.05 -7.91 0.13
N SER A 97 -4.88 -8.22 0.71
CA SER A 97 -3.79 -8.97 0.09
C SER A 97 -3.32 -10.06 1.06
N ASP A 98 -2.27 -10.80 0.70
CA ASP A 98 -1.70 -11.85 1.55
C ASP A 98 -1.18 -11.30 2.89
N TRP A 99 -0.74 -10.04 2.92
CA TRP A 99 -0.08 -9.43 4.07
C TRP A 99 -0.88 -8.33 4.74
N LEU A 100 -1.87 -7.78 4.06
CA LEU A 100 -2.60 -6.61 4.52
C LEU A 100 -4.09 -6.77 4.28
N LYS A 101 -4.88 -6.54 5.31
CA LYS A 101 -6.31 -6.27 5.20
C LYS A 101 -6.56 -4.83 5.63
N CYS A 102 -7.23 -4.09 4.79
CA CYS A 102 -7.53 -2.69 4.97
C CYS A 102 -9.04 -2.47 4.98
N GLN A 103 -9.54 -1.72 5.93
CA GLN A 103 -10.94 -1.27 6.00
C GLN A 103 -10.95 0.21 6.32
N ALA A 104 -11.70 0.98 5.54
CA ALA A 104 -11.86 2.41 5.78
C ALA A 104 -13.33 2.80 5.76
N ALA A 105 -13.76 3.54 6.76
CA ALA A 105 -15.14 4.01 6.89
C ALA A 105 -15.19 5.30 7.71
N GLY A 106 -15.97 6.27 7.25
CA GLY A 106 -16.06 7.56 7.92
C GLY A 106 -14.69 8.22 8.06
N GLY A 107 -14.29 8.51 9.28
CA GLY A 107 -12.98 9.11 9.59
C GLY A 107 -11.95 8.11 10.13
N LEU A 108 -12.10 6.80 9.86
CA LEU A 108 -11.25 5.73 10.41
C LEU A 108 -10.70 4.86 9.30
N LEU A 109 -9.42 4.52 9.43
CA LEU A 109 -8.72 3.51 8.65
C LEU A 109 -8.23 2.42 9.60
N ASP A 110 -8.64 1.18 9.38
CA ASP A 110 -8.23 0.01 10.14
C ASP A 110 -7.37 -0.89 9.24
N LEU A 111 -6.15 -1.16 9.67
CA LEU A 111 -5.19 -2.00 8.98
C LEU A 111 -4.88 -3.23 9.84
N GLN A 112 -4.97 -4.40 9.24
CA GLN A 112 -4.53 -5.65 9.83
C GLN A 112 -3.38 -6.18 8.99
N ILE A 113 -2.19 -6.24 9.58
CA ILE A 113 -0.95 -6.64 8.90
C ILE A 113 -0.51 -7.98 9.44
N THR A 114 -0.37 -8.97 8.57
CA THR A 114 0.21 -10.26 8.92
C THR A 114 1.73 -10.09 9.02
N LEU A 115 2.30 -10.40 10.19
CA LEU A 115 3.74 -10.40 10.40
C LEU A 115 4.34 -11.73 9.97
N TYR A 116 5.58 -11.69 9.47
CA TYR A 116 6.32 -12.91 9.19
C TYR A 116 7.05 -13.38 10.45
N GLN A 117 6.82 -14.62 10.83
CA GLN A 117 7.55 -15.28 11.93
C GLN A 117 8.47 -16.35 11.36
N GLY A 118 9.77 -16.22 11.60
CA GLY A 118 10.74 -17.17 11.09
C GLY A 118 12.14 -16.59 10.96
N GLU A 119 12.94 -17.14 10.04
CA GLU A 119 14.29 -16.71 9.74
C GLU A 119 14.31 -15.86 8.46
N LEU A 120 14.96 -14.71 8.51
CA LEU A 120 15.20 -13.81 7.38
C LEU A 120 16.68 -13.51 7.23
N LYS A 121 17.08 -13.08 6.04
CA LYS A 121 18.46 -12.80 5.64
C LYS A 121 18.66 -11.30 5.41
N TYR A 122 19.74 -10.76 5.96
CA TYR A 122 20.26 -9.46 5.58
C TYR A 122 21.38 -9.64 4.56
N PHE A 123 21.16 -9.18 3.33
CA PHE A 123 22.14 -9.27 2.25
C PHE A 123 23.04 -8.03 2.23
N TYR A 124 24.35 -8.24 2.38
CA TYR A 124 25.32 -7.15 2.34
C TYR A 124 25.54 -6.68 0.89
N PRO A 125 25.46 -5.37 0.61
CA PRO A 125 25.64 -4.84 -0.74
C PRO A 125 27.09 -4.97 -1.24
N ASN A 126 28.08 -4.91 -0.34
CA ASN A 126 29.52 -4.98 -0.61
C ASN A 126 30.08 -6.39 -0.50
N TYR A 127 29.40 -7.38 -1.10
CA TYR A 127 29.75 -8.80 -1.00
C TYR A 127 31.22 -9.12 -1.32
N LYS A 128 31.94 -8.28 -2.08
CA LYS A 128 33.37 -8.46 -2.42
C LYS A 128 34.29 -8.40 -1.20
N ASP A 129 33.83 -7.79 -0.11
CA ASP A 129 34.57 -7.66 1.15
C ASP A 129 34.28 -8.79 2.12
N TYR A 130 33.54 -9.82 1.66
CA TYR A 130 33.11 -10.92 2.51
C TYR A 130 33.56 -12.28 1.99
N TYR A 131 33.69 -13.23 2.92
CA TYR A 131 33.67 -14.66 2.67
C TYR A 131 32.35 -15.25 3.11
N TYR A 132 31.88 -16.27 2.42
CA TYR A 132 30.77 -17.09 2.83
C TYR A 132 31.32 -18.37 3.47
N LEU A 133 30.72 -18.74 4.60
CA LEU A 133 31.04 -19.93 5.37
C LEU A 133 29.98 -21.00 5.10
N PRO A 134 30.26 -22.01 4.24
CA PRO A 134 29.22 -22.97 3.85
C PRO A 134 28.65 -23.80 4.98
N TYR A 135 29.46 -24.10 6.00
CA TYR A 135 29.04 -24.93 7.14
C TYR A 135 28.13 -24.17 8.13
N GLU A 136 28.39 -22.89 8.30
CA GLU A 136 27.60 -21.99 9.17
C GLU A 136 26.45 -21.29 8.44
N ASP A 137 26.46 -21.38 7.10
CA ASP A 137 25.51 -20.73 6.21
C ASP A 137 25.34 -19.22 6.50
N THR A 138 26.49 -18.51 6.57
CA THR A 138 26.55 -17.08 6.87
C THR A 138 27.74 -16.42 6.19
N ALA A 139 27.67 -15.11 6.01
CA ALA A 139 28.81 -14.32 5.53
C ALA A 139 29.59 -13.70 6.68
N ILE A 140 30.91 -13.62 6.51
CA ILE A 140 31.82 -12.96 7.45
C ILE A 140 32.68 -11.95 6.70
N HIS A 141 32.94 -10.80 7.32
CA HIS A 141 33.82 -9.80 6.72
C HIS A 141 35.25 -10.33 6.56
N ARG A 142 35.89 -9.96 5.46
CA ARG A 142 37.21 -10.48 5.06
C ARG A 142 38.26 -10.33 6.14
N SER A 143 38.29 -9.23 6.88
CA SER A 143 39.26 -8.99 7.94
C SER A 143 39.24 -10.03 9.07
N VAL A 144 38.08 -10.64 9.31
CA VAL A 144 37.90 -11.74 10.28
C VAL A 144 38.00 -13.09 9.57
N GLY A 145 37.42 -13.17 8.39
CA GLY A 145 37.40 -14.38 7.58
C GLY A 145 38.77 -14.87 7.15
N GLU A 146 39.79 -14.00 7.12
CA GLU A 146 41.18 -14.39 6.81
C GLU A 146 41.78 -15.38 7.84
N TYR A 147 41.28 -15.41 9.06
CA TYR A 147 41.67 -16.33 10.12
C TYR A 147 40.92 -17.66 10.11
N VAL A 148 39.88 -17.80 9.26
CA VAL A 148 39.15 -19.06 9.08
C VAL A 148 39.93 -19.96 8.12
N ASP A 149 39.84 -21.27 8.34
CA ASP A 149 40.44 -22.27 7.46
C ASP A 149 40.07 -22.02 5.99
N PRO A 150 41.04 -21.98 5.06
CA PRO A 150 40.77 -21.81 3.63
C PRO A 150 39.76 -22.80 3.06
N ASP A 151 39.70 -24.03 3.55
CA ASP A 151 38.78 -25.07 3.10
C ASP A 151 37.35 -24.87 3.65
N ALA A 152 37.18 -24.08 4.70
CA ALA A 152 35.89 -23.76 5.32
C ALA A 152 35.30 -22.43 4.84
N ARG A 153 35.93 -21.71 3.92
CA ARG A 153 35.46 -20.42 3.40
C ARG A 153 35.56 -20.34 1.89
N ILE A 154 34.60 -19.66 1.28
CA ILE A 154 34.64 -19.33 -0.15
C ILE A 154 34.40 -17.82 -0.35
N ARG A 155 34.79 -17.26 -1.49
CA ARG A 155 34.46 -15.87 -1.83
C ARG A 155 32.97 -15.71 -1.85
N ALA A 156 32.46 -14.66 -1.16
CA ALA A 156 31.05 -14.36 -1.19
C ALA A 156 30.63 -13.84 -2.57
N SER A 157 29.37 -14.10 -2.89
CA SER A 157 28.64 -13.56 -4.05
C SER A 157 27.45 -12.79 -3.54
N ALA A 158 26.81 -11.98 -4.39
CA ALA A 158 25.62 -11.23 -3.98
C ALA A 158 24.49 -12.12 -3.41
N LYS A 159 24.43 -13.40 -3.81
CA LYS A 159 23.36 -14.32 -3.37
C LYS A 159 23.64 -15.01 -2.04
N ASN A 160 24.89 -15.15 -1.64
CA ASN A 160 25.28 -15.83 -0.40
C ASN A 160 25.99 -14.93 0.62
N CYS A 161 26.06 -13.62 0.34
CA CYS A 161 26.61 -12.66 1.28
C CYS A 161 25.52 -12.14 2.22
N TYR A 162 25.17 -12.94 3.21
CA TYR A 162 24.13 -12.59 4.17
C TYR A 162 24.42 -13.08 5.59
N THR A 163 23.76 -12.46 6.54
CA THR A 163 23.55 -12.96 7.90
C THR A 163 22.08 -13.26 8.13
N LYS A 164 21.80 -14.17 9.06
CA LYS A 164 20.45 -14.62 9.37
C LYS A 164 19.97 -14.02 10.69
N THR A 165 18.69 -13.75 10.76
CA THR A 165 18.01 -13.30 11.98
C THR A 165 16.68 -14.00 12.08
N THR A 166 16.40 -14.59 13.26
CA THR A 166 15.12 -15.22 13.56
C THR A 166 14.29 -14.30 14.46
N GLY A 167 13.02 -14.15 14.16
CA GLY A 167 12.14 -13.29 14.93
C GLY A 167 10.78 -13.07 14.30
N LEU A 168 10.17 -11.97 14.68
CA LEU A 168 8.91 -11.46 14.14
C LEU A 168 9.20 -10.20 13.31
N PHE A 169 8.67 -10.17 12.10
CA PHE A 169 9.03 -9.15 11.11
C PHE A 169 7.80 -8.50 10.45
N LEU A 170 7.89 -7.19 10.30
CA LEU A 170 6.89 -6.39 9.58
C LEU A 170 7.24 -6.39 8.08
N PRO A 171 6.31 -6.74 7.17
CA PRO A 171 6.52 -6.61 5.73
C PRO A 171 6.59 -5.15 5.31
N GLN A 172 7.51 -4.83 4.40
CA GLN A 172 7.69 -3.51 3.80
C GLN A 172 7.43 -3.61 2.30
N PHE A 173 6.36 -3.01 1.83
CA PHE A 173 6.05 -2.93 0.39
C PHE A 173 6.97 -1.94 -0.33
N SER A 174 7.47 -0.96 0.42
CA SER A 174 8.59 -0.10 0.05
C SER A 174 9.58 -0.07 1.22
N PRO A 175 10.91 -0.13 1.01
CA PRO A 175 11.89 -0.22 2.10
C PRO A 175 12.04 1.13 2.81
N LEU A 176 11.22 1.36 3.86
CA LEU A 176 11.26 2.55 4.72
C LEU A 176 12.27 2.41 5.84
N TRP A 177 12.33 1.23 6.46
CA TRP A 177 13.19 0.94 7.60
C TRP A 177 14.36 0.04 7.24
N ASN A 178 15.47 0.24 7.94
CA ASN A 178 16.66 -0.58 7.81
C ASN A 178 17.00 -1.28 9.15
N PRO A 179 17.61 -2.48 9.10
CA PRO A 179 18.01 -3.23 7.90
C PRO A 179 16.82 -3.87 7.17
N ALA A 180 16.81 -3.79 5.84
CA ALA A 180 15.82 -4.46 5.02
C ALA A 180 16.19 -5.95 4.86
N LEU A 181 15.44 -6.81 5.53
CA LEU A 181 15.61 -8.26 5.53
C LEU A 181 14.79 -8.90 4.42
N LYS A 182 15.20 -10.07 3.92
CA LYS A 182 14.51 -10.80 2.86
C LYS A 182 14.54 -12.30 3.12
N ARG A 183 13.56 -13.04 2.58
CA ARG A 183 13.58 -14.50 2.58
C ARG A 183 14.65 -15.03 1.64
N ASP A 184 14.73 -14.41 0.45
CA ASP A 184 15.71 -14.72 -0.59
C ASP A 184 16.26 -13.45 -1.24
N TYR A 185 17.42 -13.57 -1.90
CA TYR A 185 18.10 -12.43 -2.56
C TYR A 185 17.22 -11.68 -3.56
N LYS A 186 16.37 -12.40 -4.30
CA LYS A 186 15.47 -11.82 -5.32
C LYS A 186 14.06 -11.55 -4.83
N ASP A 187 13.79 -11.74 -3.54
CA ASP A 187 12.46 -11.46 -3.01
C ASP A 187 12.11 -9.98 -3.23
N PRO A 188 11.00 -9.67 -3.92
CA PRO A 188 10.56 -8.28 -4.11
C PRO A 188 10.12 -7.64 -2.81
N LEU A 189 9.61 -8.44 -1.85
CA LEU A 189 9.20 -7.97 -0.55
C LEU A 189 10.38 -7.96 0.41
N SER A 190 10.53 -6.87 1.15
CA SER A 190 11.46 -6.78 2.27
C SER A 190 10.71 -6.74 3.59
N PHE A 191 11.45 -6.93 4.67
CA PHE A 191 10.93 -6.98 6.03
C PHE A 191 11.85 -6.22 6.97
N VAL A 192 11.29 -5.72 8.06
CA VAL A 192 12.04 -5.17 9.18
C VAL A 192 11.71 -5.92 10.46
N SER A 193 12.66 -6.06 11.37
CA SER A 193 12.39 -6.65 12.68
C SER A 193 11.30 -5.86 13.38
N TRP A 194 10.26 -6.56 13.82
CA TRP A 194 9.18 -5.91 14.55
C TRP A 194 9.66 -5.37 15.90
N HIS A 195 9.35 -4.11 16.13
CA HIS A 195 9.53 -3.47 17.44
C HIS A 195 8.50 -2.35 17.60
N PRO A 196 7.88 -2.18 18.78
CA PRO A 196 6.88 -1.12 18.99
C PRO A 196 7.37 0.29 18.67
N SER A 197 8.68 0.55 18.78
CA SER A 197 9.27 1.86 18.46
C SER A 197 9.22 2.24 16.98
N LEU A 198 8.93 1.31 16.06
CA LEU A 198 8.74 1.62 14.64
C LEU A 198 7.63 2.66 14.42
N PHE A 199 6.63 2.70 15.31
CA PHE A 199 5.48 3.59 15.22
C PHE A 199 5.55 4.78 16.19
N LEU A 200 6.69 5.00 16.87
CA LEU A 200 6.93 6.20 17.68
C LEU A 200 7.32 7.41 16.79
N ASP A 201 7.92 7.15 15.62
CA ASP A 201 8.18 8.15 14.60
C ASP A 201 6.92 8.29 13.73
N GLN A 202 6.08 9.28 14.06
CA GLN A 202 4.78 9.48 13.40
C GLN A 202 4.89 9.83 11.91
N GLU A 203 6.00 10.40 11.45
CA GLU A 203 6.23 10.68 10.04
C GLU A 203 6.37 9.39 9.23
N LYS A 204 7.17 8.43 9.72
CA LYS A 204 7.38 7.14 9.05
C LYS A 204 6.20 6.17 9.20
N ALA A 205 5.39 6.34 10.22
CA ALA A 205 4.22 5.50 10.47
C ALA A 205 2.99 5.93 9.63
N SER A 206 3.08 7.07 8.96
CA SER A 206 2.01 7.59 8.08
C SER A 206 2.22 7.22 6.62
N ASP A 207 3.42 6.78 6.23
CA ASP A 207 3.77 6.27 4.90
C ASP A 207 3.50 4.76 4.78
#